data_a3d136e4e56d189cc07a5892563f5b7b
#
_entry.id   a3d136e4e56d189cc07a5892563f5b7b
#
_cell.length_a   1.000
_cell.length_b   1.000
_cell.length_c   1.000
_cell.angle_alpha   90.00
_cell.angle_beta   90.00
_cell.angle_gamma   90.00
#
_symmetry.space_group_name_H-M   'P 1'
#
loop_
_entity.id
_entity.type
_entity.pdbx_description
1 polymer ?
#
loop_
_entity_poly.entity_id
_entity_poly.type
_entity_poly.pdbx_seq_one_letter_code
_entity_poly.pdbx_strand_id
1 'polypeptide(L)'
;FGIPRQYREMPQQKREATSYGSGFILKDNYIMTNFHVVEDATEVIISLSDRREFIAEVVGVDPLSDLAVLEVSDDDLPTVNVGNSDELRVGDWVIAIGSPFSFDFSVTAGIVSAKGRSINNNNIGNYVPFLQTDVAINPGNSGGPLFNLDGEVVGINSQIYSRSGGYQGLAFAIPINVAMDVADQIINDGEVSRGYLGVRMSEVDSDLADALGMEKPYGALINDCLLYTSDAADDVIS
;
A
#
# COMPACT_ATOMS: atom_id res chain seq x y z
N PHE A 1 10.50 -14.61 61.53
CA PHE A 1 11.76 -14.57 60.77
C PHE A 1 11.42 -14.21 59.33
N GLY A 2 11.53 -12.93 59.01
CA GLY A 2 11.29 -12.40 57.70
C GLY A 2 12.52 -12.58 56.81
N ILE A 3 12.36 -13.20 55.66
CA ILE A 3 13.36 -13.22 54.59
C ILE A 3 13.04 -12.07 53.62
N PRO A 4 13.97 -11.12 53.38
CA PRO A 4 13.75 -10.09 52.38
C PRO A 4 13.85 -10.71 50.98
N ARG A 5 12.76 -10.71 50.20
CA ARG A 5 12.81 -10.98 48.77
C ARG A 5 13.47 -9.80 48.07
N GLN A 6 14.74 -9.91 47.77
CA GLN A 6 15.37 -9.07 46.77
C GLN A 6 14.76 -9.42 45.43
N TYR A 7 13.87 -8.59 44.93
CA TYR A 7 13.48 -8.59 43.52
C TYR A 7 14.72 -8.18 42.71
N ARG A 8 15.38 -9.17 42.14
CA ARG A 8 16.36 -8.93 41.10
C ARG A 8 15.53 -8.54 39.87
N GLU A 9 15.53 -7.27 39.52
CA GLU A 9 15.05 -6.82 38.20
C GLU A 9 15.90 -7.55 37.15
N MET A 10 15.28 -8.51 36.47
CA MET A 10 15.86 -9.08 35.27
C MET A 10 15.87 -7.97 34.20
N PRO A 11 16.99 -7.79 33.47
CA PRO A 11 17.01 -6.86 32.37
C PRO A 11 15.90 -7.29 31.41
N GLN A 12 14.97 -6.39 31.10
CA GLN A 12 14.04 -6.59 30.01
C GLN A 12 14.88 -6.67 28.73
N GLN A 13 15.09 -7.87 28.23
CA GLN A 13 15.53 -8.05 26.85
C GLN A 13 14.48 -7.34 25.99
N LYS A 14 14.88 -6.25 25.32
CA LYS A 14 14.13 -5.71 24.20
C LYS A 14 13.93 -6.89 23.24
N ARG A 15 12.72 -7.40 23.13
CA ARG A 15 12.36 -8.30 22.06
C ARG A 15 12.41 -7.43 20.80
N GLU A 16 13.37 -7.68 19.95
CA GLU A 16 13.36 -7.14 18.60
C GLU A 16 12.08 -7.65 17.93
N ALA A 17 11.19 -6.74 17.63
CA ALA A 17 9.99 -7.06 16.87
C ALA A 17 10.44 -7.26 15.42
N THR A 18 10.35 -8.48 14.90
CA THR A 18 10.64 -8.76 13.50
C THR A 18 9.31 -8.68 12.74
N SER A 19 9.21 -7.77 11.79
CA SER A 19 8.12 -7.70 10.82
C SER A 19 8.50 -8.51 9.59
N TYR A 20 7.52 -9.15 8.96
CA TYR A 20 7.70 -9.93 7.74
C TYR A 20 6.77 -9.41 6.67
N GLY A 21 7.26 -9.35 5.44
CA GLY A 21 6.50 -8.96 4.27
C GLY A 21 7.10 -9.55 3.01
N SER A 22 6.57 -9.14 1.89
CA SER A 22 7.05 -9.48 0.55
C SER A 22 7.41 -8.23 -0.21
N GLY A 23 8.12 -8.41 -1.31
CA GLY A 23 8.45 -7.36 -2.26
C GLY A 23 8.75 -7.94 -3.62
N PHE A 24 9.03 -7.10 -4.58
CA PHE A 24 9.47 -7.51 -5.90
C PHE A 24 10.47 -6.51 -6.46
N ILE A 25 11.35 -7.02 -7.30
CA ILE A 25 12.50 -6.26 -7.83
C ILE A 25 12.09 -5.58 -9.13
N LEU A 26 12.23 -4.27 -9.16
CA LEU A 26 12.15 -3.43 -10.35
C LEU A 26 13.50 -3.39 -11.08
N LYS A 27 13.60 -2.59 -12.14
CA LYS A 27 14.88 -2.30 -12.79
C LYS A 27 15.81 -1.56 -11.84
N ASP A 28 17.09 -1.59 -12.14
CA ASP A 28 18.14 -0.83 -11.44
C ASP A 28 18.22 -1.14 -9.93
N ASN A 29 17.94 -2.40 -9.55
CA ASN A 29 18.06 -2.93 -8.19
C ASN A 29 17.11 -2.33 -7.15
N TYR A 30 16.10 -1.57 -7.60
CA TYR A 30 15.05 -1.09 -6.73
C TYR A 30 14.04 -2.19 -6.41
N ILE A 31 13.57 -2.18 -5.17
CA ILE A 31 12.58 -3.13 -4.67
C ILE A 31 11.37 -2.36 -4.18
N MET A 32 10.19 -2.79 -4.63
CA MET A 32 8.92 -2.27 -4.14
C MET A 32 8.37 -3.17 -3.04
N THR A 33 7.88 -2.52 -1.98
CA THR A 33 7.12 -3.15 -0.90
C THR A 33 6.13 -2.17 -0.29
N ASN A 34 5.39 -2.56 0.75
CA ASN A 34 4.55 -1.64 1.49
C ASN A 34 5.35 -0.87 2.56
N PHE A 35 4.90 0.36 2.85
CA PHE A 35 5.46 1.16 3.93
C PHE A 35 5.33 0.46 5.29
N HIS A 36 4.14 -0.07 5.63
CA HIS A 36 3.92 -0.73 6.91
C HIS A 36 4.79 -1.99 7.13
N VAL A 37 5.41 -2.55 6.08
CA VAL A 37 6.36 -3.67 6.20
C VAL A 37 7.70 -3.20 6.75
N VAL A 38 8.12 -1.97 6.39
CA VAL A 38 9.42 -1.40 6.75
C VAL A 38 9.32 -0.30 7.82
N GLU A 39 8.10 0.06 8.23
CA GLU A 39 7.86 1.02 9.30
C GLU A 39 8.58 0.59 10.59
N ASP A 40 9.28 1.53 11.22
CA ASP A 40 10.09 1.30 12.42
C ASP A 40 11.24 0.27 12.27
N ALA A 41 11.53 -0.22 11.06
CA ALA A 41 12.65 -1.12 10.84
C ALA A 41 13.99 -0.39 11.02
N THR A 42 14.89 -0.96 11.81
CA THR A 42 16.27 -0.48 11.94
C THR A 42 17.17 -1.07 10.85
N GLU A 43 16.79 -2.20 10.30
CA GLU A 43 17.48 -2.91 9.23
C GLU A 43 16.44 -3.69 8.40
N VAL A 44 16.59 -3.67 7.09
CA VAL A 44 15.74 -4.42 6.16
C VAL A 44 16.60 -5.46 5.46
N ILE A 45 16.23 -6.74 5.64
CA ILE A 45 16.91 -7.86 5.00
C ILE A 45 16.01 -8.43 3.91
N ILE A 46 16.53 -8.50 2.70
CA ILE A 46 15.87 -9.09 1.54
C ILE A 46 16.38 -10.52 1.36
N SER A 47 15.49 -11.49 1.43
CA SER A 47 15.81 -12.90 1.16
C SER A 47 15.19 -13.32 -0.17
N LEU A 48 16.00 -13.77 -1.10
CA LEU A 48 15.57 -14.24 -2.43
C LEU A 48 15.17 -15.73 -2.41
N SER A 49 14.52 -16.17 -3.47
CA SER A 49 14.10 -17.58 -3.65
C SER A 49 15.29 -18.56 -3.75
N ASP A 50 16.45 -18.08 -4.17
CA ASP A 50 17.69 -18.85 -4.22
C ASP A 50 18.50 -18.82 -2.91
N ARG A 51 17.92 -18.22 -1.84
CA ARG A 51 18.50 -18.08 -0.49
C ARG A 51 19.64 -17.08 -0.38
N ARG A 52 19.87 -16.23 -1.39
CA ARG A 52 20.72 -15.06 -1.22
C ARG A 52 20.02 -14.07 -0.30
N GLU A 53 20.80 -13.38 0.54
CA GLU A 53 20.32 -12.33 1.44
C GLU A 53 21.10 -11.05 1.22
N PHE A 54 20.39 -9.93 1.26
CA PHE A 54 20.95 -8.60 1.08
C PHE A 54 20.41 -7.67 2.15
N ILE A 55 21.24 -6.78 2.64
CA ILE A 55 20.80 -5.63 3.42
C ILE A 55 20.36 -4.58 2.40
N ALA A 56 19.12 -4.12 2.52
CA ALA A 56 18.56 -3.09 1.66
C ALA A 56 18.58 -1.73 2.35
N GLU A 57 18.85 -0.69 1.57
CA GLU A 57 18.68 0.69 1.98
C GLU A 57 17.27 1.16 1.64
N VAL A 58 16.63 1.92 2.53
CA VAL A 58 15.35 2.56 2.27
C VAL A 58 15.60 3.84 1.49
N VAL A 59 15.28 3.84 0.19
CA VAL A 59 15.40 5.02 -0.69
C VAL A 59 14.40 6.09 -0.29
N GLY A 60 13.16 5.68 -0.03
CA GLY A 60 12.12 6.55 0.48
C GLY A 60 10.81 5.80 0.71
N VAL A 61 9.89 6.48 1.36
CA VAL A 61 8.59 5.93 1.74
C VAL A 61 7.48 6.93 1.48
N ASP A 62 6.29 6.42 1.21
CA ASP A 62 5.06 7.18 1.16
C ASP A 62 3.98 6.55 2.04
N PRO A 63 3.81 7.05 3.27
CA PRO A 63 2.79 6.54 4.19
C PRO A 63 1.36 6.68 3.69
N LEU A 64 1.09 7.69 2.84
CA LEU A 64 -0.27 7.96 2.34
C LEU A 64 -0.74 6.96 1.29
N SER A 65 0.19 6.38 0.53
CA SER A 65 -0.11 5.29 -0.41
C SER A 65 0.32 3.91 0.11
N ASP A 66 0.90 3.83 1.30
CA ASP A 66 1.45 2.60 1.89
C ASP A 66 2.52 1.95 1.00
N LEU A 67 3.46 2.75 0.48
CA LEU A 67 4.52 2.30 -0.40
C LEU A 67 5.91 2.63 0.14
N ALA A 68 6.86 1.75 -0.15
CA ALA A 68 8.28 1.95 0.12
C ALA A 68 9.11 1.47 -1.07
N VAL A 69 10.17 2.21 -1.36
CA VAL A 69 11.20 1.85 -2.33
C VAL A 69 12.48 1.58 -1.59
N LEU A 70 13.04 0.40 -1.83
CA LEU A 70 14.31 -0.04 -1.27
C LEU A 70 15.31 -0.21 -2.40
N GLU A 71 16.60 -0.19 -2.06
CA GLU A 71 17.71 -0.46 -2.99
C GLU A 71 18.64 -1.50 -2.41
N VAL A 72 19.19 -2.37 -3.26
CA VAL A 72 20.21 -3.34 -2.89
C VAL A 72 21.41 -3.24 -3.84
N SER A 73 22.59 -3.51 -3.32
CA SER A 73 23.84 -3.44 -4.10
C SER A 73 24.15 -4.81 -4.74
N ASP A 74 23.38 -5.19 -5.76
CA ASP A 74 23.66 -6.39 -6.59
C ASP A 74 23.10 -6.16 -8.00
N ASP A 75 23.92 -6.39 -9.04
CA ASP A 75 23.59 -6.10 -10.44
C ASP A 75 22.91 -7.27 -11.18
N ASP A 76 22.76 -8.44 -10.55
CA ASP A 76 22.23 -9.66 -11.19
C ASP A 76 20.97 -10.16 -10.47
N LEU A 77 19.96 -9.30 -10.38
CA LEU A 77 18.69 -9.62 -9.76
C LEU A 77 17.57 -9.81 -10.80
N PRO A 78 16.72 -10.83 -10.62
CA PRO A 78 15.60 -11.07 -11.53
C PRO A 78 14.52 -9.99 -11.33
N THR A 79 14.28 -9.20 -12.37
CA THR A 79 13.28 -8.13 -12.35
C THR A 79 11.92 -8.62 -12.86
N VAL A 80 10.85 -7.99 -12.38
CA VAL A 80 9.49 -8.24 -12.87
C VAL A 80 9.19 -7.42 -14.13
N ASN A 81 8.21 -7.88 -14.92
CA ASN A 81 7.58 -7.06 -15.93
C ASN A 81 6.44 -6.26 -15.29
N VAL A 82 6.43 -4.95 -15.50
CA VAL A 82 5.36 -4.06 -15.03
C VAL A 82 4.30 -3.98 -16.09
N GLY A 83 3.06 -4.28 -15.72
CA GLY A 83 1.88 -4.20 -16.58
C GLY A 83 1.15 -2.86 -16.44
N ASN A 84 -0.12 -2.86 -16.82
CA ASN A 84 -0.99 -1.69 -16.77
C ASN A 84 -2.28 -1.99 -15.96
N SER A 85 -2.39 -1.41 -14.77
CA SER A 85 -3.56 -1.61 -13.90
C SER A 85 -4.85 -0.97 -14.44
N ASP A 86 -4.75 0.00 -15.36
CA ASP A 86 -5.92 0.64 -15.93
C ASP A 86 -6.65 -0.27 -16.92
N GLU A 87 -5.94 -1.19 -17.57
CA GLU A 87 -6.48 -2.16 -18.51
C GLU A 87 -7.21 -3.32 -17.83
N LEU A 88 -6.98 -3.56 -16.53
CA LEU A 88 -7.70 -4.58 -15.78
C LEU A 88 -9.21 -4.32 -15.78
N ARG A 89 -9.97 -5.39 -15.93
CA ARG A 89 -11.42 -5.39 -15.84
C ARG A 89 -11.90 -6.23 -14.65
N VAL A 90 -13.03 -5.89 -14.13
CA VAL A 90 -13.72 -6.74 -13.15
C VAL A 90 -13.99 -8.11 -13.78
N GLY A 91 -13.57 -9.17 -13.09
CA GLY A 91 -13.61 -10.55 -13.56
C GLY A 91 -12.30 -11.07 -14.15
N ASP A 92 -11.32 -10.24 -14.44
CA ASP A 92 -10.01 -10.70 -14.90
C ASP A 92 -9.28 -11.46 -13.79
N TRP A 93 -8.63 -12.57 -14.17
CA TRP A 93 -7.85 -13.38 -13.26
C TRP A 93 -6.57 -12.69 -12.83
N VAL A 94 -6.26 -12.81 -11.56
CA VAL A 94 -5.03 -12.29 -10.96
C VAL A 94 -4.41 -13.30 -10.00
N ILE A 95 -3.10 -13.22 -9.84
CA ILE A 95 -2.29 -14.14 -9.04
C ILE A 95 -1.44 -13.32 -8.08
N ALA A 96 -1.56 -13.58 -6.78
CA ALA A 96 -0.67 -13.00 -5.78
C ALA A 96 0.44 -13.97 -5.42
N ILE A 97 1.64 -13.44 -5.30
CA ILE A 97 2.81 -14.18 -4.83
C ILE A 97 3.34 -13.47 -3.58
N GLY A 98 3.71 -14.23 -2.57
CA GLY A 98 4.25 -13.71 -1.33
C GLY A 98 4.76 -14.82 -0.42
N SER A 99 5.21 -14.44 0.76
CA SER A 99 5.73 -15.35 1.79
C SER A 99 4.89 -15.25 3.07
N PRO A 100 3.64 -15.80 3.06
CA PRO A 100 2.77 -15.71 4.22
C PRO A 100 3.34 -16.52 5.39
N PHE A 101 3.27 -15.96 6.59
CA PHE A 101 3.74 -16.59 7.83
C PHE A 101 5.20 -17.09 7.80
N SER A 102 6.07 -16.44 7.00
CA SER A 102 7.46 -16.86 6.79
C SER A 102 7.60 -18.27 6.20
N PHE A 103 6.56 -18.78 5.53
CA PHE A 103 6.68 -19.96 4.68
C PHE A 103 7.37 -19.61 3.36
N ASP A 104 8.03 -20.60 2.74
CA ASP A 104 8.52 -20.46 1.39
C ASP A 104 7.39 -20.00 0.45
N PHE A 105 7.73 -19.20 -0.55
CA PHE A 105 6.82 -18.53 -1.46
C PHE A 105 5.51 -19.26 -1.72
N SER A 106 4.41 -18.55 -1.49
CA SER A 106 3.06 -19.06 -1.72
C SER A 106 2.40 -18.31 -2.86
N VAL A 107 1.66 -19.04 -3.66
CA VAL A 107 0.91 -18.50 -4.79
C VAL A 107 -0.58 -18.68 -4.50
N THR A 108 -1.35 -17.60 -4.63
CA THR A 108 -2.80 -17.62 -4.53
C THR A 108 -3.41 -16.95 -5.76
N ALA A 109 -4.59 -17.38 -6.18
CA ALA A 109 -5.25 -16.86 -7.37
C ALA A 109 -6.70 -16.48 -7.07
N GLY A 110 -7.21 -15.53 -7.80
CA GLY A 110 -8.58 -15.05 -7.74
C GLY A 110 -8.87 -14.10 -8.89
N ILE A 111 -9.86 -13.22 -8.73
CA ILE A 111 -10.26 -12.26 -9.75
C ILE A 111 -10.26 -10.84 -9.20
N VAL A 112 -10.20 -9.87 -10.10
CA VAL A 112 -10.53 -8.48 -9.79
C VAL A 112 -12.02 -8.40 -9.51
N SER A 113 -12.41 -8.11 -8.28
CA SER A 113 -13.80 -8.01 -7.84
C SER A 113 -14.37 -6.61 -8.02
N ALA A 114 -13.54 -5.56 -7.89
CA ALA A 114 -13.88 -4.16 -8.13
C ALA A 114 -12.62 -3.32 -8.34
N LYS A 115 -12.79 -2.11 -8.89
CA LYS A 115 -11.72 -1.11 -9.05
C LYS A 115 -12.12 0.20 -8.38
N GLY A 116 -11.13 0.99 -8.00
CA GLY A 116 -11.36 2.34 -7.46
C GLY A 116 -11.96 2.36 -6.05
N ARG A 117 -11.70 1.33 -5.23
CA ARG A 117 -12.22 1.28 -3.87
C ARG A 117 -11.45 2.22 -2.95
N SER A 118 -12.17 3.07 -2.25
CA SER A 118 -11.62 3.84 -1.12
C SER A 118 -11.85 3.06 0.17
N ILE A 119 -10.80 2.88 0.96
CA ILE A 119 -10.86 2.21 2.25
C ILE A 119 -10.61 3.26 3.32
N ASN A 120 -11.63 3.56 4.12
CA ASN A 120 -11.52 4.50 5.22
C ASN A 120 -10.78 3.85 6.40
N ASN A 121 -9.47 3.73 6.30
CA ASN A 121 -8.57 3.42 7.41
C ASN A 121 -7.73 4.66 7.72
N ASN A 122 -8.18 5.44 8.67
CA ASN A 122 -7.50 6.47 9.46
C ASN A 122 -6.26 7.17 8.86
N ASN A 123 -6.13 7.34 7.54
CA ASN A 123 -5.20 8.15 6.77
C ASN A 123 -4.68 7.51 5.47
N ILE A 124 -4.67 6.19 5.31
CA ILE A 124 -4.08 5.51 4.12
C ILE A 124 -5.06 5.46 2.92
N GLY A 125 -6.36 5.56 3.13
CA GLY A 125 -7.34 5.21 2.10
C GLY A 125 -7.71 6.27 1.07
N ASN A 126 -7.38 7.53 1.29
CA ASN A 126 -7.92 8.61 0.46
C ASN A 126 -7.13 8.87 -0.85
N TYR A 127 -5.93 8.34 -0.94
CA TYR A 127 -5.02 8.59 -2.07
C TYR A 127 -4.86 7.39 -3.01
N VAL A 128 -5.33 6.20 -2.61
CA VAL A 128 -5.20 4.98 -3.38
C VAL A 128 -6.56 4.48 -3.84
N PRO A 129 -6.82 4.42 -5.16
CA PRO A 129 -8.02 3.79 -5.73
C PRO A 129 -7.81 2.26 -5.80
N PHE A 130 -7.91 1.57 -4.67
CA PHE A 130 -7.57 0.14 -4.56
C PHE A 130 -8.27 -0.75 -5.58
N LEU A 131 -7.54 -1.76 -6.04
CA LEU A 131 -8.09 -2.95 -6.67
C LEU A 131 -8.62 -3.85 -5.56
N GLN A 132 -9.90 -4.21 -5.60
CA GLN A 132 -10.47 -5.23 -4.74
C GLN A 132 -10.39 -6.57 -5.45
N THR A 133 -9.92 -7.60 -4.74
CA THR A 133 -9.81 -8.98 -5.25
C THR A 133 -10.35 -9.98 -4.24
N ASP A 134 -10.58 -11.21 -4.68
CA ASP A 134 -10.85 -12.37 -3.81
C ASP A 134 -9.63 -13.30 -3.68
N VAL A 135 -8.46 -12.80 -4.04
CA VAL A 135 -7.20 -13.52 -3.83
C VAL A 135 -6.94 -13.67 -2.33
N ALA A 136 -6.58 -14.87 -1.90
CA ALA A 136 -6.31 -15.12 -0.48
C ALA A 136 -4.99 -14.44 -0.05
N ILE A 137 -5.11 -13.39 0.71
CA ILE A 137 -4.00 -12.63 1.30
C ILE A 137 -3.96 -12.86 2.80
N ASN A 138 -2.79 -13.13 3.32
CA ASN A 138 -2.51 -13.29 4.75
C ASN A 138 -1.26 -12.48 5.13
N PRO A 139 -1.01 -12.24 6.44
CA PRO A 139 0.21 -11.59 6.91
C PRO A 139 1.47 -12.21 6.31
N GLY A 140 2.32 -11.37 5.71
CA GLY A 140 3.51 -11.77 4.96
C GLY A 140 3.36 -11.63 3.43
N ASN A 141 2.13 -11.61 2.88
CA ASN A 141 1.92 -11.31 1.45
C ASN A 141 1.93 -9.80 1.14
N SER A 142 1.80 -8.95 2.17
CA SER A 142 1.87 -7.49 2.01
C SER A 142 3.16 -7.06 1.34
N GLY A 143 3.10 -6.15 0.38
CA GLY A 143 4.22 -5.70 -0.45
C GLY A 143 4.53 -6.61 -1.64
N GLY A 144 4.01 -7.83 -1.66
CA GLY A 144 4.19 -8.76 -2.77
C GLY A 144 3.41 -8.38 -4.02
N PRO A 145 3.84 -8.88 -5.19
CA PRO A 145 3.22 -8.55 -6.47
C PRO A 145 1.86 -9.24 -6.66
N LEU A 146 0.97 -8.53 -7.33
CA LEU A 146 -0.25 -9.06 -7.94
C LEU A 146 -0.05 -9.11 -9.45
N PHE A 147 -0.06 -10.29 -10.04
CA PHE A 147 0.18 -10.52 -11.46
C PHE A 147 -1.14 -10.68 -12.23
N ASN A 148 -1.13 -10.29 -13.51
CA ASN A 148 -2.09 -10.75 -14.50
C ASN A 148 -1.67 -12.12 -15.07
N LEU A 149 -2.46 -12.68 -16.01
CA LEU A 149 -2.14 -13.98 -16.63
C LEU A 149 -1.00 -13.90 -17.65
N ASP A 150 -0.57 -12.71 -18.05
CA ASP A 150 0.56 -12.49 -18.95
C ASP A 150 1.89 -12.42 -18.17
N GLY A 151 1.85 -12.56 -16.83
CA GLY A 151 3.02 -12.52 -15.96
C GLY A 151 3.54 -11.12 -15.71
N GLU A 152 2.68 -10.12 -15.83
CA GLU A 152 3.00 -8.72 -15.55
C GLU A 152 2.42 -8.31 -14.20
N VAL A 153 3.16 -7.53 -13.43
CA VAL A 153 2.69 -6.97 -12.16
C VAL A 153 1.67 -5.87 -12.44
N VAL A 154 0.46 -6.03 -11.93
CA VAL A 154 -0.66 -5.09 -12.08
C VAL A 154 -1.10 -4.46 -10.77
N GLY A 155 -0.51 -4.88 -9.65
CA GLY A 155 -0.77 -4.30 -8.34
C GLY A 155 0.18 -4.80 -7.27
N ILE A 156 0.09 -4.18 -6.09
CA ILE A 156 0.86 -4.55 -4.89
C ILE A 156 -0.15 -4.96 -3.82
N ASN A 157 -0.03 -6.18 -3.30
CA ASN A 157 -0.88 -6.66 -2.22
C ASN A 157 -0.62 -5.81 -0.97
N SER A 158 -1.64 -5.21 -0.38
CA SER A 158 -1.49 -4.31 0.76
C SER A 158 -2.25 -4.82 1.98
N GLN A 159 -3.57 -4.93 1.90
CA GLN A 159 -4.38 -5.20 3.08
C GLN A 159 -5.61 -6.04 2.77
N ILE A 160 -6.24 -6.57 3.84
CA ILE A 160 -7.51 -7.28 3.79
C ILE A 160 -8.56 -6.51 4.58
N TYR A 161 -9.83 -6.66 4.20
CA TYR A 161 -10.92 -6.32 5.10
C TYR A 161 -11.21 -7.52 5.99
N SER A 162 -11.00 -7.36 7.29
CA SER A 162 -11.17 -8.46 8.24
C SER A 162 -11.70 -7.96 9.59
N ARG A 163 -12.63 -8.72 10.16
CA ARG A 163 -13.11 -8.51 11.53
C ARG A 163 -12.37 -9.40 12.54
N SER A 164 -11.76 -10.47 12.08
CA SER A 164 -11.09 -11.47 12.92
C SER A 164 -9.57 -11.50 12.75
N GLY A 165 -9.01 -10.66 11.86
CA GLY A 165 -7.59 -10.62 11.50
C GLY A 165 -7.18 -11.60 10.40
N GLY A 166 -8.05 -12.52 9.98
CA GLY A 166 -7.80 -13.46 8.86
C GLY A 166 -8.55 -13.06 7.60
N TYR A 167 -8.13 -13.61 6.47
CA TYR A 167 -8.77 -13.42 5.17
C TYR A 167 -10.25 -13.85 5.18
N GLN A 168 -11.13 -13.00 4.64
CA GLN A 168 -12.59 -13.19 4.60
C GLN A 168 -13.18 -12.95 3.20
N GLY A 169 -12.41 -13.16 2.14
CA GLY A 169 -12.86 -12.99 0.76
C GLY A 169 -12.72 -11.57 0.22
N LEU A 170 -12.13 -10.64 0.96
CA LEU A 170 -11.90 -9.26 0.53
C LEU A 170 -10.43 -8.90 0.75
N ALA A 171 -9.71 -8.75 -0.33
CA ALA A 171 -8.33 -8.28 -0.37
C ALA A 171 -8.22 -7.03 -1.23
N PHE A 172 -7.22 -6.21 -0.94
CA PHE A 172 -6.98 -4.96 -1.61
C PHE A 172 -5.53 -4.83 -2.04
N ALA A 173 -5.35 -4.42 -3.29
CA ALA A 173 -4.06 -4.16 -3.86
C ALA A 173 -3.96 -2.72 -4.36
N ILE A 174 -2.78 -2.12 -4.20
CA ILE A 174 -2.45 -0.82 -4.76
C ILE A 174 -2.26 -1.02 -6.27
N PRO A 175 -2.94 -0.25 -7.15
CA PRO A 175 -2.73 -0.35 -8.58
C PRO A 175 -1.28 -0.07 -8.97
N ILE A 176 -0.72 -0.84 -9.89
CA ILE A 176 0.69 -0.70 -10.26
C ILE A 176 1.02 0.66 -10.87
N ASN A 177 0.09 1.27 -11.63
CA ASN A 177 0.31 2.60 -12.21
C ASN A 177 0.52 3.65 -11.09
N VAL A 178 -0.29 3.60 -10.02
CA VAL A 178 -0.13 4.48 -8.85
C VAL A 178 1.20 4.20 -8.14
N ALA A 179 1.57 2.93 -8.02
CA ALA A 179 2.81 2.54 -7.35
C ALA A 179 4.05 3.00 -8.13
N MET A 180 4.02 2.92 -9.45
CA MET A 180 5.13 3.39 -10.30
C MET A 180 5.26 4.91 -10.28
N ASP A 181 4.14 5.67 -10.31
CA ASP A 181 4.17 7.13 -10.17
C ASP A 181 4.79 7.58 -8.83
N VAL A 182 4.50 6.85 -7.75
CA VAL A 182 5.09 7.09 -6.43
C VAL A 182 6.57 6.71 -6.40
N ALA A 183 6.93 5.54 -6.98
CA ALA A 183 8.31 5.08 -7.04
C ALA A 183 9.19 6.04 -7.83
N ASP A 184 8.73 6.52 -8.97
CA ASP A 184 9.46 7.46 -9.81
C ASP A 184 9.74 8.77 -9.07
N GLN A 185 8.79 9.29 -8.30
CA GLN A 185 9.00 10.48 -7.46
C GLN A 185 10.01 10.20 -6.33
N ILE A 186 9.88 9.07 -5.63
CA ILE A 186 10.82 8.71 -4.56
C ILE A 186 12.25 8.58 -5.10
N ILE A 187 12.43 7.90 -6.23
CA ILE A 187 13.75 7.66 -6.84
C ILE A 187 14.38 8.96 -7.35
N ASN A 188 13.59 9.83 -7.99
CA ASN A 188 14.11 11.04 -8.62
C ASN A 188 14.22 12.23 -7.66
N ASP A 189 13.22 12.39 -6.77
CA ASP A 189 13.06 13.59 -5.95
C ASP A 189 13.27 13.32 -4.45
N GLY A 190 13.30 12.04 -4.03
CA GLY A 190 13.45 11.63 -2.64
C GLY A 190 12.14 11.66 -1.82
N GLU A 191 11.11 12.30 -2.33
CA GLU A 191 9.81 12.44 -1.66
C GLU A 191 8.65 12.53 -2.66
N VAL A 192 7.44 12.22 -2.18
CA VAL A 192 6.22 12.29 -3.00
C VAL A 192 5.52 13.62 -2.81
N SER A 193 5.45 14.42 -3.86
CA SER A 193 4.73 15.69 -3.87
C SER A 193 3.27 15.49 -4.31
N ARG A 194 2.32 16.01 -3.53
CA ARG A 194 0.89 15.97 -3.85
C ARG A 194 0.30 17.37 -3.87
N GLY A 195 -0.43 17.65 -4.96
CA GLY A 195 -1.23 18.87 -5.03
C GLY A 195 -2.38 18.83 -4.03
N TYR A 196 -2.61 19.92 -3.32
CA TYR A 196 -3.76 20.09 -2.42
C TYR A 196 -4.78 21.03 -3.07
N LEU A 197 -5.97 20.51 -3.36
CA LEU A 197 -7.04 21.28 -4.00
C LEU A 197 -7.83 22.16 -3.00
N GLY A 198 -7.74 21.83 -1.71
CA GLY A 198 -8.43 22.57 -0.66
C GLY A 198 -9.96 22.56 -0.78
N VAL A 199 -10.54 21.48 -1.27
CA VAL A 199 -11.99 21.34 -1.40
C VAL A 199 -12.50 20.15 -0.59
N ARG A 200 -13.72 20.26 -0.07
CA ARG A 200 -14.45 19.13 0.49
C ARG A 200 -15.48 18.66 -0.52
N MET A 201 -15.41 17.38 -0.87
CA MET A 201 -16.30 16.76 -1.85
C MET A 201 -17.14 15.66 -1.22
N SER A 202 -18.32 15.43 -1.80
CA SER A 202 -19.13 14.23 -1.59
C SER A 202 -19.51 13.62 -2.95
N GLU A 203 -19.78 12.33 -2.96
CA GLU A 203 -20.30 11.65 -4.13
C GLU A 203 -21.73 12.12 -4.42
N VAL A 204 -22.07 12.21 -5.71
CA VAL A 204 -23.45 12.50 -6.14
C VAL A 204 -24.20 11.17 -6.15
N ASP A 205 -25.03 10.95 -5.13
CA ASP A 205 -25.95 9.81 -5.05
C ASP A 205 -27.24 10.05 -5.86
N SER A 206 -28.13 9.06 -5.87
CA SER A 206 -29.38 9.14 -6.64
C SER A 206 -30.30 10.26 -6.16
N ASP A 207 -30.39 10.47 -4.84
CA ASP A 207 -31.29 11.47 -4.27
C ASP A 207 -30.81 12.89 -4.60
N LEU A 208 -29.49 13.09 -4.57
CA LEU A 208 -28.86 14.35 -4.93
C LEU A 208 -28.96 14.60 -6.45
N ALA A 209 -28.76 13.58 -7.27
CA ALA A 209 -28.90 13.68 -8.73
C ALA A 209 -30.33 14.10 -9.09
N ASP A 210 -31.34 13.49 -8.50
CA ASP A 210 -32.75 13.83 -8.70
C ASP A 210 -33.05 15.28 -8.26
N ALA A 211 -32.53 15.70 -7.11
CA ALA A 211 -32.69 17.07 -6.62
C ALA A 211 -32.03 18.12 -7.52
N LEU A 212 -30.92 17.77 -8.18
CA LEU A 212 -30.19 18.63 -9.12
C LEU A 212 -30.71 18.51 -10.56
N GLY A 213 -31.68 17.64 -10.83
CA GLY A 213 -32.25 17.42 -12.18
C GLY A 213 -31.28 16.73 -13.13
N MET A 214 -30.36 15.91 -12.62
CA MET A 214 -29.39 15.15 -13.41
C MET A 214 -30.03 13.85 -13.91
N GLU A 215 -29.71 13.44 -15.13
CA GLU A 215 -30.23 12.18 -15.70
C GLU A 215 -29.69 10.92 -15.01
N LYS A 216 -28.48 11.03 -14.39
CA LYS A 216 -27.80 9.91 -13.71
C LYS A 216 -27.00 10.45 -12.52
N PRO A 217 -26.88 9.68 -11.42
CA PRO A 217 -25.94 10.00 -10.33
C PRO A 217 -24.51 9.85 -10.82
N TYR A 218 -23.84 10.97 -11.07
CA TYR A 218 -22.48 11.00 -11.59
C TYR A 218 -21.76 12.27 -11.16
N GLY A 219 -20.50 12.11 -10.73
CA GLY A 219 -19.64 13.23 -10.39
C GLY A 219 -19.45 13.43 -8.89
N ALA A 220 -18.80 14.52 -8.53
CA ALA A 220 -18.55 14.93 -7.16
C ALA A 220 -19.13 16.32 -6.92
N LEU A 221 -19.87 16.45 -5.84
CA LEU A 221 -20.34 17.75 -5.34
C LEU A 221 -19.26 18.37 -4.48
N ILE A 222 -18.83 19.58 -4.82
CA ILE A 222 -17.93 20.38 -3.98
C ILE A 222 -18.81 21.08 -2.93
N ASN A 223 -18.67 20.65 -1.68
CA ASN A 223 -19.45 21.20 -0.55
C ASN A 223 -18.82 22.47 0.00
N ASP A 224 -17.47 22.52 0.07
CA ASP A 224 -16.71 23.63 0.61
C ASP A 224 -15.42 23.81 -0.18
N CYS A 225 -14.97 25.08 -0.30
CA CYS A 225 -13.65 25.44 -0.77
C CYS A 225 -12.85 26.01 0.40
N LEU A 226 -11.91 25.23 0.94
CA LEU A 226 -11.17 25.58 2.16
C LEU A 226 -10.13 26.69 1.90
N LEU A 227 -9.58 26.78 0.70
CA LEU A 227 -8.58 27.81 0.34
C LEU A 227 -9.22 29.19 0.28
N TYR A 228 -10.46 29.29 -0.21
CA TYR A 228 -11.15 30.57 -0.32
C TYR A 228 -11.51 31.18 1.04
N THR A 229 -11.75 30.33 2.06
CA THR A 229 -12.08 30.81 3.42
C THR A 229 -10.85 31.23 4.22
N SER A 230 -9.64 30.71 3.91
CA SER A 230 -8.41 31.13 4.57
C SER A 230 -7.85 32.43 4.01
N ASP A 231 -7.90 32.63 2.70
CA ASP A 231 -7.41 33.85 2.07
C ASP A 231 -8.27 35.09 2.40
N ALA A 232 -9.58 34.89 2.59
CA ALA A 232 -10.50 35.97 2.98
C ALA A 232 -10.25 36.50 4.41
N ALA A 233 -9.54 35.74 5.26
CA ALA A 233 -9.19 36.16 6.61
C ALA A 233 -7.92 37.02 6.66
N ASP A 234 -7.00 36.85 5.71
CA ASP A 234 -5.74 37.60 5.66
C ASP A 234 -5.91 38.98 5.02
N ASP A 235 -6.90 39.17 4.15
CA ASP A 235 -7.21 40.46 3.53
C ASP A 235 -7.93 41.45 4.45
N VAL A 236 -8.34 41.07 5.65
CA VAL A 236 -9.07 41.93 6.62
C VAL A 236 -8.13 42.52 7.69
N ILE A 237 -6.84 42.22 7.69
CA ILE A 237 -5.85 42.68 8.67
C ILE A 237 -4.74 43.53 7.99
N SER A 238 -5.06 44.29 6.97
CA SER A 238 -4.13 45.30 6.40
C SER A 238 -4.76 46.67 6.40
#